data_32b269ea14430325d3bb27ec88854fa5
#
_entry.id   32b269ea14430325d3bb27ec88854fa5
#
_cell.length_a   1.000
_cell.length_b   1.000
_cell.length_c   1.000
_cell.angle_alpha   90.00
_cell.angle_beta   90.00
_cell.angle_gamma   90.00
#
_symmetry.space_group_name_H-M   'P 1'
#
loop_
_entity.id
_entity.type
_entity.pdbx_description
1 polymer ?
#
loop_
_entity_poly.entity_id
_entity_poly.type
_entity_poly.pdbx_seq_one_letter_code
_entity_poly.pdbx_strand_id
1 'polypeptide(L)'
;MDQLRRGKSGKDITQELIARNKSTILDPDDAPEFWFALADTQWDLGRLEDGVKERAMYYLKEGNDLLRWEQEDPKNANRRAKVLDELRQKLDSSQPTEKRIVPYKLYRCAWSIGDVYAYRLDSNFARESGIYGQYLYFVKVDEAIWHPGHIVPVVYFYKIISDNLISLEKLKNTEYIPQFFTPVVYKKNPKKKKLYLLELLCTSARTIPHKKLHFIGNLQHVRRIDEEDLNPYSISWKDFENYIINNFRDWNE
;
A
#
# COMPACT_ATOMS: atom_id res chain seq x y z
N MET A 1 -1.71 12.23 9.54
CA MET A 1 -2.94 11.40 9.71
C MET A 1 -2.65 9.91 9.68
N ASP A 2 -1.93 9.38 8.69
CA ASP A 2 -1.67 7.93 8.58
C ASP A 2 -0.98 7.35 9.83
N GLN A 3 0.09 7.97 10.32
CA GLN A 3 0.83 7.51 11.50
C GLN A 3 -0.02 7.53 12.79
N LEU A 4 -0.88 8.55 12.95
CA LEU A 4 -1.83 8.59 14.06
C LEU A 4 -2.83 7.42 14.00
N ARG A 5 -3.33 7.10 12.81
CA ARG A 5 -4.21 5.94 12.61
C ARG A 5 -3.52 4.60 12.84
N ARG A 6 -2.18 4.57 12.74
CA ARG A 6 -1.34 3.41 13.12
C ARG A 6 -1.06 3.34 14.62
N GLY A 7 -1.55 4.30 15.40
CA GLY A 7 -1.44 4.33 16.86
C GLY A 7 -0.20 5.02 17.41
N LYS A 8 0.58 5.75 16.55
CA LYS A 8 1.67 6.58 17.06
C LYS A 8 1.12 7.82 17.75
N SER A 9 1.80 8.27 18.80
CA SER A 9 1.46 9.55 19.44
C SER A 9 1.82 10.74 18.55
N GLY A 10 1.12 11.87 18.72
CA GLY A 10 1.46 13.11 18.03
C GLY A 10 2.92 13.50 18.25
N LYS A 11 3.38 13.43 19.49
CA LYS A 11 4.75 13.76 19.89
C LYS A 11 5.81 12.89 19.19
N ASP A 12 5.59 11.58 19.10
CA ASP A 12 6.53 10.68 18.41
C ASP A 12 6.60 11.01 16.92
N ILE A 13 5.44 11.33 16.31
CA ILE A 13 5.37 11.72 14.90
C ILE A 13 6.12 13.02 14.67
N THR A 14 5.94 14.02 15.53
CA THR A 14 6.66 15.30 15.47
C THR A 14 8.16 15.08 15.53
N GLN A 15 8.64 14.28 16.48
CA GLN A 15 10.07 13.96 16.62
C GLN A 15 10.63 13.25 15.38
N GLU A 16 9.90 12.27 14.84
CA GLU A 16 10.31 11.59 13.60
C GLU A 16 10.35 12.54 12.40
N LEU A 17 9.37 13.43 12.26
CA LEU A 17 9.36 14.42 11.18
C LEU A 17 10.55 15.37 11.28
N ILE A 18 10.84 15.88 12.47
CA ILE A 18 12.02 16.73 12.73
C ILE A 18 13.31 15.99 12.38
N ALA A 19 13.45 14.74 12.85
CA ALA A 19 14.65 13.94 12.60
C ALA A 19 14.87 13.65 11.10
N ARG A 20 13.78 13.33 10.36
CA ARG A 20 13.85 13.03 8.92
C ARG A 20 14.13 14.26 8.06
N ASN A 21 13.70 15.43 8.50
CA ASN A 21 13.83 16.68 7.74
C ASN A 21 14.94 17.58 8.32
N LYS A 22 15.95 16.98 8.98
CA LYS A 22 17.01 17.72 9.64
C LYS A 22 17.77 18.67 8.69
N SER A 23 18.03 18.25 7.45
CA SER A 23 18.68 19.10 6.43
C SER A 23 17.82 20.32 6.09
N THR A 24 16.52 20.13 5.84
CA THR A 24 15.56 21.20 5.57
C THR A 24 15.45 22.19 6.74
N ILE A 25 15.42 21.67 7.96
CA ILE A 25 15.31 22.50 9.18
C ILE A 25 16.57 23.31 9.45
N LEU A 26 17.74 22.83 9.00
CA LEU A 26 19.02 23.56 9.13
C LEU A 26 19.23 24.58 8.01
N ASP A 27 18.48 24.49 6.92
CA ASP A 27 18.52 25.45 5.83
C ASP A 27 17.62 26.66 6.19
N PRO A 28 18.16 27.89 6.28
CA PRO A 28 17.39 29.08 6.63
C PRO A 28 16.24 29.38 5.66
N ASP A 29 16.37 28.97 4.41
CA ASP A 29 15.39 29.25 3.36
C ASP A 29 14.23 28.24 3.37
N ASP A 30 14.49 27.00 3.73
CA ASP A 30 13.50 25.91 3.73
C ASP A 30 12.85 25.68 5.10
N ALA A 31 13.55 26.03 6.19
CA ALA A 31 13.07 25.84 7.56
C ALA A 31 11.69 26.45 7.83
N PRO A 32 11.39 27.70 7.38
CA PRO A 32 10.08 28.31 7.60
C PRO A 32 8.93 27.46 7.04
N GLU A 33 9.07 26.93 5.82
CA GLU A 33 8.03 26.14 5.17
C GLU A 33 7.72 24.85 5.95
N PHE A 34 8.75 24.18 6.44
CA PHE A 34 8.59 22.97 7.27
C PHE A 34 7.77 23.29 8.53
N TRP A 35 8.13 24.34 9.27
CA TRP A 35 7.49 24.69 10.53
C TRP A 35 6.06 25.20 10.31
N PHE A 36 5.81 25.96 9.24
CA PHE A 36 4.47 26.43 8.89
C PHE A 36 3.55 25.27 8.55
N ALA A 37 3.98 24.35 7.70
CA ALA A 37 3.19 23.17 7.32
C ALA A 37 2.91 22.26 8.52
N LEU A 38 3.89 22.06 9.41
CA LEU A 38 3.72 21.25 10.61
C LEU A 38 2.73 21.90 11.58
N ALA A 39 2.88 23.21 11.86
CA ALA A 39 2.00 23.96 12.77
C ALA A 39 0.57 24.02 12.25
N ASP A 40 0.39 24.31 10.97
CA ASP A 40 -0.92 24.36 10.31
C ASP A 40 -1.65 23.02 10.41
N THR A 41 -0.94 21.94 10.08
CA THR A 41 -1.48 20.58 10.15
C THR A 41 -1.87 20.18 11.58
N GLN A 42 -1.01 20.47 12.56
CA GLN A 42 -1.28 20.14 13.95
C GLN A 42 -2.44 20.94 14.51
N TRP A 43 -2.54 22.23 14.16
CA TRP A 43 -3.66 23.08 14.56
C TRP A 43 -4.98 22.56 13.99
N ASP A 44 -5.02 22.21 12.72
CA ASP A 44 -6.21 21.64 12.07
C ASP A 44 -6.69 20.35 12.74
N LEU A 45 -5.77 19.61 13.36
CA LEU A 45 -6.08 18.40 14.11
C LEU A 45 -6.48 18.68 15.56
N GLY A 46 -6.36 19.90 16.04
CA GLY A 46 -6.52 20.25 17.44
C GLY A 46 -5.42 19.64 18.33
N ARG A 47 -4.20 19.51 17.79
CA ARG A 47 -3.05 18.82 18.42
C ARG A 47 -1.76 19.63 18.30
N LEU A 48 -1.88 20.95 18.21
CA LEU A 48 -0.73 21.84 18.09
C LEU A 48 0.13 21.78 19.35
N GLU A 49 1.38 21.39 19.18
CA GLU A 49 2.40 21.36 20.23
C GLU A 49 3.02 22.76 20.43
N ASP A 50 3.23 23.17 21.69
CA ASP A 50 3.76 24.51 22.02
C ASP A 50 5.06 24.78 21.29
N GLY A 51 6.02 23.85 21.31
CA GLY A 51 7.30 24.04 20.64
C GLY A 51 7.21 24.19 19.11
N VAL A 52 6.21 23.56 18.48
CA VAL A 52 5.93 23.72 17.05
C VAL A 52 5.31 25.08 16.79
N LYS A 53 4.37 25.51 17.63
CA LYS A 53 3.77 26.85 17.58
C LYS A 53 4.82 27.93 17.72
N GLU A 54 5.67 27.84 18.75
CA GLU A 54 6.74 28.81 19.01
C GLU A 54 7.67 28.95 17.80
N ARG A 55 8.08 27.85 17.18
CA ARG A 55 8.96 27.86 16.00
C ARG A 55 8.27 28.50 14.79
N ALA A 56 7.02 28.14 14.51
CA ALA A 56 6.28 28.76 13.40
C ALA A 56 6.08 30.27 13.62
N MET A 57 5.68 30.68 14.83
CA MET A 57 5.52 32.09 15.18
C MET A 57 6.83 32.87 15.11
N TYR A 58 7.96 32.25 15.48
CA TYR A 58 9.28 32.85 15.30
C TYR A 58 9.55 33.21 13.84
N TYR A 59 9.39 32.25 12.91
CA TYR A 59 9.62 32.49 11.48
C TYR A 59 8.60 33.45 10.86
N LEU A 60 7.35 33.43 11.31
CA LEU A 60 6.33 34.42 10.88
C LEU A 60 6.71 35.85 11.32
N LYS A 61 7.37 35.99 12.47
CA LYS A 61 7.81 37.30 12.99
C LYS A 61 9.05 37.79 12.25
N GLU A 62 10.02 36.91 11.98
CA GLU A 62 11.24 37.23 11.24
C GLU A 62 10.95 37.73 9.82
N GLY A 63 9.93 37.14 9.14
CA GLY A 63 9.48 37.59 7.83
C GLY A 63 10.40 37.23 6.66
N ASN A 64 11.49 36.50 6.90
CA ASN A 64 12.50 36.16 5.87
C ASN A 64 11.91 35.36 4.70
N ASP A 65 10.93 34.47 4.97
CA ASP A 65 10.22 33.73 3.93
C ASP A 65 9.52 34.67 2.93
N LEU A 66 8.83 35.70 3.42
CA LEU A 66 8.16 36.68 2.54
C LEU A 66 9.16 37.51 1.75
N LEU A 67 10.25 37.94 2.37
CA LEU A 67 11.32 38.69 1.70
C LEU A 67 11.93 37.90 0.55
N ARG A 68 12.13 36.59 0.74
CA ARG A 68 12.58 35.69 -0.31
C ARG A 68 11.60 35.63 -1.47
N TRP A 69 10.29 35.45 -1.19
CA TRP A 69 9.26 35.43 -2.21
C TRP A 69 9.16 36.75 -3.00
N GLU A 70 9.35 37.88 -2.34
CA GLU A 70 9.39 39.21 -2.99
C GLU A 70 10.55 39.32 -3.98
N GLN A 71 11.68 38.68 -3.70
CA GLN A 71 12.87 38.68 -4.57
C GLN A 71 12.76 37.66 -5.70
N GLU A 72 12.32 36.43 -5.42
CA GLU A 72 12.34 35.31 -6.35
C GLU A 72 11.07 35.26 -7.22
N ASP A 73 9.89 35.52 -6.65
CA ASP A 73 8.60 35.49 -7.34
C ASP A 73 7.66 36.61 -6.89
N PRO A 74 7.95 37.87 -7.25
CA PRO A 74 7.17 39.04 -6.84
C PRO A 74 5.69 38.94 -7.21
N LYS A 75 5.34 38.19 -8.27
CA LYS A 75 3.95 38.02 -8.71
C LYS A 75 3.11 37.26 -7.69
N ASN A 76 3.70 36.30 -6.99
CA ASN A 76 3.04 35.47 -6.01
C ASN A 76 3.30 35.93 -4.55
N ALA A 77 4.20 36.91 -4.32
CA ALA A 77 4.53 37.43 -2.99
C ALA A 77 3.28 37.92 -2.23
N ASN A 78 2.39 38.65 -2.87
CA ASN A 78 1.14 39.13 -2.24
C ASN A 78 0.22 37.96 -1.81
N ARG A 79 0.20 36.87 -2.61
CA ARG A 79 -0.57 35.67 -2.25
C ARG A 79 0.07 34.97 -1.06
N ARG A 80 1.41 34.89 -1.06
CA ARG A 80 2.18 34.32 0.05
C ARG A 80 1.96 35.10 1.34
N ALA A 81 2.04 36.44 1.29
CA ALA A 81 1.77 37.31 2.42
C ALA A 81 0.39 37.05 3.06
N LYS A 82 -0.64 36.92 2.22
CA LYS A 82 -1.98 36.60 2.69
C LYS A 82 -2.05 35.24 3.41
N VAL A 83 -1.43 34.20 2.84
CA VAL A 83 -1.38 32.86 3.45
C VAL A 83 -0.65 32.89 4.79
N LEU A 84 0.45 33.64 4.91
CA LEU A 84 1.19 33.76 6.16
C LEU A 84 0.41 34.55 7.23
N ASP A 85 -0.35 35.59 6.82
CA ASP A 85 -1.22 36.31 7.73
C ASP A 85 -2.37 35.44 8.22
N GLU A 86 -3.02 34.69 7.34
CA GLU A 86 -4.05 33.71 7.70
C GLU A 86 -3.50 32.64 8.67
N LEU A 87 -2.29 32.14 8.43
CA LEU A 87 -1.62 31.20 9.34
C LEU A 87 -1.35 31.84 10.71
N ARG A 88 -0.85 33.09 10.75
CA ARG A 88 -0.61 33.82 12.00
C ARG A 88 -1.91 33.96 12.81
N GLN A 89 -2.98 34.44 12.18
CA GLN A 89 -4.28 34.60 12.83
C GLN A 89 -4.80 33.26 13.37
N LYS A 90 -4.62 32.20 12.59
CA LYS A 90 -4.96 30.84 12.97
C LYS A 90 -4.20 30.38 14.21
N LEU A 91 -2.87 30.54 14.25
CA LEU A 91 -2.03 30.13 15.37
C LEU A 91 -2.25 30.98 16.64
N ASP A 92 -2.67 32.25 16.48
CA ASP A 92 -3.03 33.15 17.60
C ASP A 92 -4.41 32.83 18.16
N SER A 93 -5.27 32.17 17.41
CA SER A 93 -6.61 31.78 17.86
C SER A 93 -6.55 30.49 18.71
N SER A 94 -7.65 30.21 19.41
CA SER A 94 -7.82 28.94 20.12
C SER A 94 -7.88 27.80 19.12
N GLN A 95 -7.05 26.78 19.30
CA GLN A 95 -7.09 25.60 18.44
C GLN A 95 -8.45 24.86 18.57
N PRO A 96 -8.91 24.22 17.51
CA PRO A 96 -10.16 23.45 17.54
C PRO A 96 -10.07 22.26 18.50
N THR A 97 -11.22 21.72 18.86
CA THR A 97 -11.28 20.48 19.63
C THR A 97 -10.52 19.36 18.91
N GLU A 98 -9.76 18.61 19.66
CA GLU A 98 -8.95 17.51 19.14
C GLU A 98 -9.78 16.53 18.27
N LYS A 99 -9.40 16.37 17.01
CA LYS A 99 -10.09 15.47 16.09
C LYS A 99 -9.90 14.01 16.53
N ARG A 100 -11.02 13.30 16.64
CA ARG A 100 -10.98 11.86 16.91
C ARG A 100 -10.32 11.13 15.77
N ILE A 101 -9.25 10.41 16.09
CA ILE A 101 -8.55 9.52 15.16
C ILE A 101 -9.09 8.11 15.32
N VAL A 102 -9.60 7.54 14.23
CA VAL A 102 -10.02 6.13 14.21
C VAL A 102 -8.82 5.27 13.77
N PRO A 103 -8.29 4.41 14.66
CA PRO A 103 -7.17 3.54 14.32
C PRO A 103 -7.52 2.60 13.16
N TYR A 104 -6.51 2.20 12.39
CA TYR A 104 -6.67 1.14 11.39
C TYR A 104 -6.99 -0.18 12.09
N LYS A 105 -7.97 -0.88 11.56
CA LYS A 105 -8.22 -2.28 11.90
C LYS A 105 -7.36 -3.16 10.99
N LEU A 106 -6.11 -3.34 11.38
CA LEU A 106 -5.18 -4.16 10.61
C LEU A 106 -5.61 -5.63 10.65
N TYR A 107 -5.43 -6.31 9.54
CA TYR A 107 -5.76 -7.72 9.38
C TYR A 107 -4.52 -8.49 8.94
N ARG A 108 -4.34 -9.68 9.52
CA ARG A 108 -3.35 -10.67 9.08
C ARG A 108 -4.08 -11.89 8.58
N CYS A 109 -3.77 -12.32 7.36
CA CYS A 109 -4.29 -13.56 6.82
C CYS A 109 -3.83 -14.74 7.67
N ALA A 110 -4.78 -15.56 8.12
CA ALA A 110 -4.51 -16.67 9.05
C ALA A 110 -3.86 -17.90 8.40
N TRP A 111 -3.67 -17.90 7.07
CA TRP A 111 -3.04 -19.03 6.38
C TRP A 111 -1.58 -19.16 6.78
N SER A 112 -1.11 -20.39 6.92
CA SER A 112 0.29 -20.71 7.16
C SER A 112 1.09 -20.78 5.85
N ILE A 113 2.39 -20.51 5.90
CA ILE A 113 3.28 -20.79 4.77
C ILE A 113 3.21 -22.29 4.47
N GLY A 114 3.09 -22.65 3.20
CA GLY A 114 2.87 -24.03 2.75
C GLY A 114 1.41 -24.43 2.61
N ASP A 115 0.45 -23.63 3.11
CA ASP A 115 -0.97 -23.93 2.92
C ASP A 115 -1.32 -23.91 1.45
N VAL A 116 -1.93 -25.01 0.99
CA VAL A 116 -2.39 -25.22 -0.38
C VAL A 116 -3.91 -25.12 -0.42
N TYR A 117 -4.41 -24.34 -1.34
CA TYR A 117 -5.83 -24.16 -1.57
C TYR A 117 -6.20 -24.48 -3.01
N ALA A 118 -7.38 -25.08 -3.19
CA ALA A 118 -8.08 -25.12 -4.46
C ALA A 118 -9.14 -23.99 -4.47
N TYR A 119 -9.18 -23.23 -5.55
CA TYR A 119 -10.17 -22.18 -5.76
C TYR A 119 -11.12 -22.59 -6.89
N ARG A 120 -12.42 -22.61 -6.63
CA ARG A 120 -13.44 -22.96 -7.62
C ARG A 120 -13.74 -21.75 -8.50
N LEU A 121 -13.56 -21.91 -9.80
CA LEU A 121 -13.86 -20.91 -10.81
C LEU A 121 -15.36 -20.87 -11.10
N ASP A 122 -16.03 -19.76 -10.83
CA ASP A 122 -17.50 -19.67 -10.98
C ASP A 122 -17.99 -18.32 -11.55
N SER A 123 -17.06 -17.48 -12.07
CA SER A 123 -17.41 -16.23 -12.72
C SER A 123 -18.01 -16.45 -14.13
N ASN A 124 -18.65 -15.41 -14.65
CA ASN A 124 -19.06 -15.40 -16.06
C ASN A 124 -17.86 -15.54 -17.00
N PHE A 125 -16.73 -14.92 -16.65
CA PHE A 125 -15.50 -15.02 -17.44
C PHE A 125 -14.96 -16.46 -17.49
N ALA A 126 -15.03 -17.21 -16.37
CA ALA A 126 -14.70 -18.64 -16.36
C ALA A 126 -15.63 -19.45 -17.26
N ARG A 127 -16.92 -19.09 -17.30
CA ARG A 127 -17.91 -19.72 -18.18
C ARG A 127 -17.60 -19.48 -19.66
N GLU A 128 -17.34 -18.24 -20.03
CA GLU A 128 -16.95 -17.86 -21.39
C GLU A 128 -15.64 -18.52 -21.82
N SER A 129 -14.78 -18.82 -20.85
CA SER A 129 -13.48 -19.47 -21.06
C SER A 129 -13.55 -21.01 -21.06
N GLY A 130 -14.73 -21.61 -20.85
CA GLY A 130 -14.94 -23.06 -20.85
C GLY A 130 -14.40 -23.80 -19.62
N ILE A 131 -14.09 -23.09 -18.53
CA ILE A 131 -13.52 -23.65 -17.30
C ILE A 131 -14.38 -23.39 -16.06
N TYR A 132 -15.66 -23.11 -16.26
CA TYR A 132 -16.61 -22.90 -15.19
C TYR A 132 -16.80 -24.15 -14.33
N GLY A 133 -16.70 -23.99 -13.02
CA GLY A 133 -16.84 -25.09 -12.06
C GLY A 133 -15.56 -25.84 -11.77
N GLN A 134 -14.51 -25.61 -12.57
CA GLN A 134 -13.19 -26.22 -12.37
C GLN A 134 -12.43 -25.57 -11.22
N TYR A 135 -11.36 -26.23 -10.79
CA TYR A 135 -10.51 -25.81 -9.68
C TYR A 135 -9.12 -25.44 -10.19
N LEU A 136 -8.64 -24.27 -9.76
CA LEU A 136 -7.23 -23.91 -9.85
C LEU A 136 -6.60 -24.03 -8.46
N TYR A 137 -5.27 -24.14 -8.39
CA TYR A 137 -4.56 -24.42 -7.15
C TYR A 137 -3.45 -23.40 -6.92
N PHE A 138 -3.26 -23.03 -5.66
CA PHE A 138 -2.17 -22.16 -5.25
C PHE A 138 -1.65 -22.54 -3.86
N VAL A 139 -0.42 -22.16 -3.58
CA VAL A 139 0.24 -22.34 -2.28
C VAL A 139 0.69 -21.01 -1.73
N LYS A 140 0.47 -20.77 -0.43
CA LYS A 140 1.05 -19.61 0.25
C LYS A 140 2.55 -19.85 0.45
N VAL A 141 3.37 -18.94 -0.08
CA VAL A 141 4.84 -19.06 -0.05
C VAL A 141 5.49 -18.04 0.87
N ASP A 142 4.83 -16.89 1.10
CA ASP A 142 5.35 -15.81 1.93
C ASP A 142 4.23 -14.88 2.42
N GLU A 143 4.62 -13.82 3.11
CA GLU A 143 3.75 -12.73 3.57
C GLU A 143 4.29 -11.39 3.08
N ALA A 144 3.39 -10.49 2.69
CA ALA A 144 3.72 -9.13 2.34
C ALA A 144 2.94 -8.13 3.20
N ILE A 145 3.50 -6.93 3.36
CA ILE A 145 2.84 -5.83 4.07
C ILE A 145 2.14 -4.94 3.05
N TRP A 146 0.81 -4.98 3.03
CA TRP A 146 0.00 -4.11 2.19
C TRP A 146 -0.54 -2.91 2.99
N HIS A 147 -0.54 -1.72 2.35
CA HIS A 147 -1.01 -0.49 3.02
C HIS A 147 -2.43 -0.64 3.61
N PRO A 148 -2.69 -0.18 4.84
CA PRO A 148 -1.85 0.59 5.76
C PRO A 148 -0.98 -0.27 6.70
N GLY A 149 -0.92 -1.58 6.56
CA GLY A 149 -0.16 -2.51 7.40
C GLY A 149 -0.85 -3.88 7.52
N HIS A 150 -1.77 -4.21 6.58
CA HIS A 150 -2.32 -5.57 6.50
C HIS A 150 -1.21 -6.56 6.12
N ILE A 151 -1.21 -7.74 6.73
CA ILE A 151 -0.34 -8.84 6.32
C ILE A 151 -1.13 -9.73 5.37
N VAL A 152 -0.72 -9.72 4.11
CA VAL A 152 -1.38 -10.44 3.02
C VAL A 152 -0.54 -11.62 2.54
N PRO A 153 -1.16 -12.74 2.08
CA PRO A 153 -0.43 -13.88 1.59
C PRO A 153 0.18 -13.60 0.20
N VAL A 154 1.42 -14.02 0.03
CA VAL A 154 2.08 -14.17 -1.28
C VAL A 154 1.89 -15.59 -1.73
N VAL A 155 1.48 -15.80 -2.98
CA VAL A 155 1.11 -17.12 -3.48
C VAL A 155 1.78 -17.46 -4.80
N TYR A 156 2.04 -18.77 -5.01
CA TYR A 156 2.36 -19.35 -6.31
C TYR A 156 1.18 -20.19 -6.79
N PHE A 157 0.92 -20.16 -8.08
CA PHE A 157 -0.12 -20.97 -8.73
C PHE A 157 0.49 -22.21 -9.36
N TYR A 158 -0.20 -23.33 -9.22
CA TYR A 158 0.16 -24.55 -9.94
C TYR A 158 -0.34 -24.49 -11.39
N LYS A 159 0.48 -25.03 -12.30
CA LYS A 159 0.15 -25.14 -13.73
C LYS A 159 -0.87 -26.26 -13.98
N ILE A 160 -2.00 -26.18 -13.32
CA ILE A 160 -3.07 -27.17 -13.45
C ILE A 160 -4.44 -26.56 -13.13
N ILE A 161 -5.40 -26.88 -13.98
CA ILE A 161 -6.85 -26.71 -13.73
C ILE A 161 -7.50 -28.08 -13.84
N SER A 162 -8.48 -28.39 -13.02
CA SER A 162 -9.14 -29.71 -13.01
C SER A 162 -10.61 -29.64 -12.66
N ASP A 163 -11.38 -30.58 -13.18
CA ASP A 163 -12.82 -30.72 -12.87
C ASP A 163 -13.07 -31.17 -11.43
N ASN A 164 -12.14 -31.94 -10.86
CA ASN A 164 -12.23 -32.49 -9.51
C ASN A 164 -11.07 -32.05 -8.65
N LEU A 165 -11.26 -32.03 -7.33
CA LEU A 165 -10.19 -31.72 -6.38
C LEU A 165 -9.04 -32.72 -6.52
N ILE A 166 -7.83 -32.18 -6.60
CA ILE A 166 -6.57 -32.92 -6.72
C ILE A 166 -5.93 -33.05 -5.33
N SER A 167 -5.37 -34.22 -5.05
CA SER A 167 -4.66 -34.47 -3.79
C SER A 167 -3.36 -33.67 -3.69
N LEU A 168 -2.92 -33.41 -2.44
CA LEU A 168 -1.66 -32.74 -2.16
C LEU A 168 -0.45 -33.46 -2.80
N GLU A 169 -0.46 -34.80 -2.80
CA GLU A 169 0.62 -35.61 -3.38
C GLU A 169 0.80 -35.38 -4.88
N LYS A 170 -0.30 -35.23 -5.61
CA LYS A 170 -0.24 -34.89 -7.04
C LYS A 170 0.30 -33.48 -7.25
N LEU A 171 -0.09 -32.53 -6.41
CA LEU A 171 0.34 -31.13 -6.51
C LEU A 171 1.83 -30.93 -6.20
N LYS A 172 2.43 -31.76 -5.33
CA LYS A 172 3.87 -31.70 -5.03
C LYS A 172 4.76 -31.81 -6.28
N ASN A 173 4.31 -32.54 -7.29
CA ASN A 173 5.05 -32.79 -8.54
C ASN A 173 4.57 -31.87 -9.69
N THR A 174 3.64 -30.95 -9.43
CA THR A 174 3.12 -30.03 -10.43
C THR A 174 3.96 -28.75 -10.46
N GLU A 175 4.27 -28.25 -11.65
CA GLU A 175 5.00 -27.01 -11.85
C GLU A 175 4.18 -25.80 -11.43
N TYR A 176 4.88 -24.73 -11.03
CA TYR A 176 4.26 -23.43 -10.81
C TYR A 176 4.15 -22.65 -12.13
N ILE A 177 3.11 -21.83 -12.21
CA ILE A 177 2.94 -20.87 -13.29
C ILE A 177 3.60 -19.57 -12.87
N PRO A 178 4.58 -19.05 -13.61
CA PRO A 178 5.03 -17.68 -13.46
C PRO A 178 3.87 -16.72 -13.75
N GLN A 179 3.72 -15.70 -12.92
CA GLN A 179 2.70 -14.69 -13.13
C GLN A 179 3.27 -13.57 -14.00
N PHE A 180 2.58 -13.25 -15.09
CA PHE A 180 2.99 -12.18 -15.99
C PHE A 180 2.05 -10.99 -15.87
N PHE A 181 2.59 -9.82 -15.72
CA PHE A 181 1.87 -8.58 -15.87
C PHE A 181 2.47 -7.78 -17.03
N THR A 182 1.66 -7.46 -18.01
CA THR A 182 2.05 -6.52 -19.06
C THR A 182 1.40 -5.17 -18.74
N PRO A 183 2.11 -4.23 -18.09
CA PRO A 183 1.56 -2.91 -17.84
C PRO A 183 1.23 -2.25 -19.17
N VAL A 184 0.02 -1.73 -19.30
CA VAL A 184 -0.45 -1.01 -20.49
C VAL A 184 0.49 0.16 -20.88
N VAL A 185 1.29 0.63 -19.93
CA VAL A 185 2.20 1.78 -20.08
C VAL A 185 3.52 1.44 -20.77
N TYR A 186 3.95 0.17 -20.84
CA TYR A 186 5.25 -0.21 -21.40
C TYR A 186 5.17 -0.80 -22.81
N LYS A 187 4.42 -0.14 -23.70
CA LYS A 187 4.38 -0.51 -25.14
C LYS A 187 5.74 -0.44 -25.87
N LYS A 188 6.80 0.03 -25.24
CA LYS A 188 8.11 0.20 -25.90
C LYS A 188 8.98 -1.08 -25.96
N ASN A 189 8.66 -2.14 -25.24
CA ASN A 189 9.44 -3.38 -25.33
C ASN A 189 8.60 -4.63 -24.99
N PRO A 190 7.84 -5.18 -25.95
CA PRO A 190 6.93 -6.32 -25.71
C PRO A 190 7.65 -7.64 -25.44
N LYS A 191 8.99 -7.71 -25.49
CA LYS A 191 9.76 -8.96 -25.42
C LYS A 191 10.24 -9.37 -24.03
N LYS A 192 10.10 -8.54 -22.99
CA LYS A 192 10.44 -8.94 -21.61
C LYS A 192 9.17 -9.08 -20.78
N LYS A 193 8.63 -10.28 -20.72
CA LYS A 193 7.63 -10.66 -19.70
C LYS A 193 8.32 -10.55 -18.34
N LYS A 194 7.84 -9.66 -17.43
CA LYS A 194 8.34 -9.60 -16.06
C LYS A 194 7.56 -10.58 -15.20
N LEU A 195 8.25 -11.34 -14.39
CA LEU A 195 7.64 -12.20 -13.38
C LEU A 195 7.22 -11.37 -12.16
N TYR A 196 6.12 -11.76 -11.55
CA TYR A 196 5.58 -11.10 -10.38
C TYR A 196 5.28 -12.09 -9.27
N LEU A 197 5.55 -11.67 -8.04
CA LEU A 197 5.01 -12.31 -6.84
C LEU A 197 3.58 -11.83 -6.65
N LEU A 198 2.64 -12.74 -6.65
CA LEU A 198 1.24 -12.37 -6.48
C LEU A 198 0.86 -12.28 -5.01
N GLU A 199 0.42 -11.08 -4.61
CA GLU A 199 -0.14 -10.80 -3.29
C GLU A 199 -1.67 -10.83 -3.36
N LEU A 200 -2.32 -11.67 -2.58
CA LEU A 200 -3.78 -11.68 -2.52
C LEU A 200 -4.29 -10.72 -1.44
N LEU A 201 -4.98 -9.66 -1.85
CA LEU A 201 -5.44 -8.61 -0.94
C LEU A 201 -6.50 -9.13 0.02
N CYS A 202 -6.11 -9.28 1.29
CA CYS A 202 -6.96 -9.67 2.39
C CYS A 202 -6.94 -8.56 3.45
N THR A 203 -7.94 -7.69 3.47
CA THR A 203 -8.07 -6.59 4.44
C THR A 203 -8.99 -6.92 5.61
N SER A 204 -9.65 -8.06 5.54
CA SER A 204 -10.46 -8.67 6.61
C SER A 204 -10.76 -10.14 6.26
N ALA A 205 -11.19 -10.93 7.23
CA ALA A 205 -11.65 -12.30 6.96
C ALA A 205 -12.82 -12.34 5.94
N ARG A 206 -13.65 -11.31 5.90
CA ARG A 206 -14.80 -11.22 4.99
C ARG A 206 -14.41 -11.01 3.53
N THR A 207 -13.21 -10.51 3.25
CA THR A 207 -12.72 -10.31 1.87
C THR A 207 -12.28 -11.61 1.23
N ILE A 208 -12.01 -12.64 2.02
CA ILE A 208 -11.60 -13.96 1.54
C ILE A 208 -12.84 -14.74 1.07
N PRO A 209 -12.86 -15.27 -0.16
CA PRO A 209 -14.01 -15.98 -0.71
C PRO A 209 -14.08 -17.44 -0.20
N HIS A 210 -14.32 -17.61 1.10
CA HIS A 210 -14.30 -18.92 1.79
C HIS A 210 -15.15 -19.99 1.11
N LYS A 211 -16.27 -19.61 0.47
CA LYS A 211 -17.16 -20.57 -0.23
C LYS A 211 -16.53 -21.18 -1.49
N LYS A 212 -15.53 -20.51 -2.07
CA LYS A 212 -14.82 -20.96 -3.27
C LYS A 212 -13.50 -21.65 -2.95
N LEU A 213 -13.02 -21.52 -1.72
CA LEU A 213 -11.72 -22.03 -1.28
C LEU A 213 -11.88 -23.37 -0.57
N HIS A 214 -11.11 -24.35 -1.02
CA HIS A 214 -10.99 -25.66 -0.41
C HIS A 214 -9.54 -25.85 0.06
N PHE A 215 -9.34 -26.02 1.36
CA PHE A 215 -8.02 -26.35 1.91
C PHE A 215 -7.66 -27.77 1.50
N ILE A 216 -6.51 -27.94 0.85
CA ILE A 216 -6.02 -29.25 0.34
C ILE A 216 -5.04 -29.86 1.32
N GLY A 217 -4.24 -29.03 1.99
CA GLY A 217 -3.22 -29.47 2.95
C GLY A 217 -2.09 -28.46 3.07
N ASN A 218 -1.05 -28.82 3.82
CA ASN A 218 0.13 -28.00 4.01
C ASN A 218 1.38 -28.72 3.50
N LEU A 219 2.20 -27.99 2.74
CA LEU A 219 3.54 -28.43 2.34
C LEU A 219 4.54 -27.95 3.39
N GLN A 220 5.26 -28.86 4.02
CA GLN A 220 6.32 -28.50 4.99
C GLN A 220 7.45 -27.69 4.34
N HIS A 221 7.71 -27.93 3.06
CA HIS A 221 8.71 -27.22 2.27
C HIS A 221 8.11 -26.76 0.94
N VAL A 222 8.11 -25.47 0.72
CA VAL A 222 7.68 -24.88 -0.55
C VAL A 222 8.92 -24.62 -1.40
N ARG A 223 8.93 -25.16 -2.62
CA ARG A 223 9.97 -24.83 -3.61
C ARG A 223 9.82 -23.36 -4.00
N ARG A 224 10.81 -22.54 -3.68
CA ARG A 224 10.86 -21.15 -4.16
C ARG A 224 11.31 -21.11 -5.62
N ILE A 225 10.77 -20.16 -6.35
CA ILE A 225 11.28 -19.80 -7.67
C ILE A 225 12.45 -18.85 -7.40
N ASP A 226 13.67 -19.31 -7.71
CA ASP A 226 14.90 -18.52 -7.57
C ASP A 226 14.99 -17.53 -8.74
N GLU A 227 14.35 -16.38 -8.62
CA GLU A 227 14.49 -15.27 -9.56
C GLU A 227 14.75 -13.97 -8.81
N GLU A 228 15.90 -13.36 -9.11
CA GLU A 228 16.44 -12.19 -8.40
C GLU A 228 15.62 -10.89 -8.57
N ASP A 229 14.59 -10.87 -9.44
CA ASP A 229 13.87 -9.63 -9.80
C ASP A 229 12.34 -9.75 -9.78
N LEU A 230 11.78 -10.51 -8.83
CA LEU A 230 10.33 -10.61 -8.71
C LEU A 230 9.74 -9.36 -8.06
N ASN A 231 8.99 -8.57 -8.83
CA ASN A 231 8.24 -7.45 -8.29
C ASN A 231 6.91 -7.92 -7.67
N PRO A 232 6.48 -7.37 -6.52
CA PRO A 232 5.18 -7.68 -5.95
C PRO A 232 4.06 -7.11 -6.84
N TYR A 233 3.00 -7.89 -7.01
CA TYR A 233 1.75 -7.45 -7.64
C TYR A 233 0.57 -7.83 -6.77
N SER A 234 -0.15 -6.84 -6.30
CA SER A 234 -1.29 -7.05 -5.40
C SER A 234 -2.59 -7.13 -6.20
N ILE A 235 -3.36 -8.19 -5.99
CA ILE A 235 -4.66 -8.38 -6.65
C ILE A 235 -5.79 -8.53 -5.63
N SER A 236 -6.92 -7.89 -5.92
CA SER A 236 -8.14 -8.08 -5.16
C SER A 236 -8.86 -9.37 -5.56
N TRP A 237 -9.59 -9.99 -4.62
CA TRP A 237 -10.41 -11.16 -4.93
C TRP A 237 -11.49 -10.89 -5.97
N LYS A 238 -11.88 -9.62 -6.17
CA LYS A 238 -12.82 -9.21 -7.20
C LYS A 238 -12.27 -9.42 -8.61
N ASP A 239 -10.98 -9.16 -8.78
CA ASP A 239 -10.31 -9.20 -10.09
C ASP A 239 -9.57 -10.52 -10.31
N PHE A 240 -9.52 -11.37 -9.27
CA PHE A 240 -8.72 -12.57 -9.18
C PHE A 240 -8.95 -13.54 -10.35
N GLU A 241 -10.21 -13.96 -10.61
CA GLU A 241 -10.51 -14.93 -11.65
C GLU A 241 -10.11 -14.42 -13.04
N ASN A 242 -10.45 -13.16 -13.36
CA ASN A 242 -10.11 -12.57 -14.66
C ASN A 242 -8.59 -12.52 -14.87
N TYR A 243 -7.86 -12.13 -13.82
CA TYR A 243 -6.40 -12.07 -13.88
C TYR A 243 -5.79 -13.46 -14.12
N ILE A 244 -6.18 -14.44 -13.32
CA ILE A 244 -5.60 -15.79 -13.40
C ILE A 244 -5.98 -16.49 -14.71
N ILE A 245 -7.23 -16.39 -15.16
CA ILE A 245 -7.68 -17.02 -16.40
C ILE A 245 -6.94 -16.45 -17.62
N ASN A 246 -6.72 -15.14 -17.66
CA ASN A 246 -5.93 -14.52 -18.73
C ASN A 246 -4.48 -15.02 -18.72
N ASN A 247 -3.87 -15.15 -17.54
CA ASN A 247 -2.51 -15.70 -17.43
C ASN A 247 -2.44 -17.17 -17.86
N PHE A 248 -3.48 -17.97 -17.57
CA PHE A 248 -3.54 -19.37 -18.03
C PHE A 248 -3.65 -19.51 -19.54
N ARG A 249 -4.36 -18.61 -20.22
CA ARG A 249 -4.45 -18.59 -21.68
C ARG A 249 -3.09 -18.32 -22.33
N ASP A 250 -2.36 -17.33 -21.81
CA ASP A 250 -1.02 -16.96 -22.31
C ASP A 250 0.03 -18.06 -22.12
N TRP A 251 -0.27 -19.10 -21.33
CA TRP A 251 0.62 -20.22 -21.07
C TRP A 251 0.44 -21.39 -22.04
N ASN A 252 -0.71 -21.48 -22.66
CA ASN A 252 -1.06 -22.54 -23.59
C ASN A 252 -0.81 -22.14 -25.07
N GLU A 253 -0.44 -20.88 -25.31
CA GLU A 253 0.05 -20.35 -26.58
C GLU A 253 1.61 -20.29 -26.59
#